data_ced2b62035a68ae67379cfc1a983947d
#
_entry.id   ced2b62035a68ae67379cfc1a983947d
#
_cell.length_a   1.000
_cell.length_b   1.000
_cell.length_c   1.000
_cell.angle_alpha   90.00
_cell.angle_beta   90.00
_cell.angle_gamma   90.00
#
_symmetry.space_group_name_H-M   'P 1'
#
loop_
_entity.id
_entity.type
_entity.pdbx_description
1 polymer ?
#
loop_
_entity_poly.entity_id
_entity_poly.type
_entity_poly.pdbx_seq_one_letter_code
_entity_poly.pdbx_strand_id
1 'polypeptide(L)'
;ADNIGELIDMALADIEDANREKMSSEDGSSIFRNISFNSANLGEPKEKNARLKNLLVDFSELELDESHLENNDIIGDAYMYLVSTFASESGKKAGEFFTPAEVSTLLAKLTKSKPGARICDPTCGSGSLLIKAGKEVGNNNFSLYGQEVNGSTWALAMMNMFLHGFDNAVIRWGDTLRNPKLKEDDKLMKFDTVIANPPFSLDKWGAEEAAHDSYNRFWRGVPPKSQGDWAF
;
A
#
# COMPACT_ATOMS: atom_id res chain seq x y z
N ALA A 1 29.98 -10.73 -10.30
CA ALA A 1 29.59 -9.62 -11.17
C ALA A 1 29.88 -8.32 -10.45
N ASP A 2 30.34 -7.31 -11.17
CA ASP A 2 30.66 -5.98 -10.60
C ASP A 2 29.47 -5.00 -10.74
N ASN A 3 28.33 -5.48 -11.27
CA ASN A 3 27.14 -4.70 -11.57
C ASN A 3 25.86 -5.37 -11.03
N ILE A 4 25.91 -5.93 -9.82
CA ILE A 4 24.77 -6.65 -9.22
C ILE A 4 23.53 -5.76 -9.12
N GLY A 5 23.69 -4.50 -8.68
CA GLY A 5 22.57 -3.57 -8.56
C GLY A 5 21.86 -3.30 -9.89
N GLU A 6 22.61 -3.13 -10.97
CA GLU A 6 22.04 -2.96 -12.31
C GLU A 6 21.26 -4.19 -12.77
N LEU A 7 21.79 -5.38 -12.51
CA LEU A 7 21.11 -6.63 -12.88
C LEU A 7 19.81 -6.82 -12.09
N ILE A 8 19.78 -6.45 -10.82
CA ILE A 8 18.55 -6.47 -10.01
C ILE A 8 17.54 -5.47 -10.57
N ASP A 9 17.95 -4.23 -10.85
CA ASP A 9 17.07 -3.19 -11.41
C ASP A 9 16.49 -3.64 -12.76
N MET A 10 17.27 -4.29 -13.63
CA MET A 10 16.79 -4.87 -14.88
C MET A 10 15.77 -5.99 -14.66
N ALA A 11 16.04 -6.91 -13.74
CA ALA A 11 15.11 -8.01 -13.44
C ALA A 11 13.77 -7.50 -12.88
N LEU A 12 13.80 -6.47 -12.03
CA LEU A 12 12.58 -5.84 -11.52
C LEU A 12 11.79 -5.14 -12.64
N ALA A 13 12.48 -4.46 -13.56
CA ALA A 13 11.84 -3.85 -14.72
C ALA A 13 11.19 -4.90 -15.64
N ASP A 14 11.85 -6.03 -15.88
CA ASP A 14 11.31 -7.13 -16.68
C ASP A 14 10.06 -7.75 -16.03
N ILE A 15 10.07 -7.93 -14.69
CA ILE A 15 8.91 -8.40 -13.93
C ILE A 15 7.74 -7.42 -14.07
N GLU A 16 8.02 -6.13 -13.95
CA GLU A 16 7.01 -5.09 -14.04
C GLU A 16 6.42 -4.98 -15.46
N ASP A 17 7.26 -5.06 -16.48
CA ASP A 17 6.82 -5.06 -17.87
C ASP A 17 5.95 -6.29 -18.21
N ALA A 18 6.29 -7.45 -17.70
CA ALA A 18 5.51 -8.67 -17.86
C ALA A 18 4.14 -8.63 -17.15
N ASN A 19 4.01 -7.79 -16.10
CA ASN A 19 2.82 -7.67 -15.27
C ASN A 19 2.22 -6.24 -15.28
N ARG A 20 2.44 -5.48 -16.33
CA ARG A 20 2.12 -4.05 -16.42
C ARG A 20 0.66 -3.73 -16.05
N GLU A 21 -0.29 -4.54 -16.47
CA GLU A 21 -1.71 -4.33 -16.18
C GLU A 21 -2.04 -4.35 -14.69
N LYS A 22 -1.26 -5.12 -13.91
CA LYS A 22 -1.47 -5.31 -12.47
C LYS A 22 -0.54 -4.43 -11.62
N MET A 23 0.67 -4.15 -12.11
CA MET A 23 1.74 -3.51 -11.35
C MET A 23 1.92 -2.02 -11.66
N SER A 24 1.14 -1.46 -12.60
CA SER A 24 1.18 -0.03 -12.93
C SER A 24 -0.13 0.65 -12.59
N SER A 25 -0.06 1.91 -12.19
CA SER A 25 -1.24 2.75 -12.03
C SER A 25 -1.70 3.34 -13.37
N GLU A 26 -2.91 3.89 -13.42
CA GLU A 26 -3.49 4.51 -14.63
C GLU A 26 -2.66 5.67 -15.20
N ASP A 27 -1.87 6.34 -14.37
CA ASP A 27 -0.97 7.43 -14.78
C ASP A 27 0.42 6.94 -15.24
N GLY A 28 0.61 5.62 -15.35
CA GLY A 28 1.86 4.98 -15.75
C GLY A 28 2.90 4.92 -14.64
N SER A 29 2.52 5.20 -13.39
CA SER A 29 3.41 4.98 -12.24
C SER A 29 3.54 3.48 -11.97
N SER A 30 4.75 3.03 -11.70
CA SER A 30 5.09 1.65 -11.48
C SER A 30 5.61 1.42 -10.05
N ILE A 31 5.49 0.19 -9.56
CA ILE A 31 5.83 -0.17 -8.18
C ILE A 31 7.33 0.04 -7.92
N PHE A 32 8.19 -0.32 -8.87
CA PHE A 32 9.65 -0.27 -8.72
C PHE A 32 10.29 1.02 -9.22
N ARG A 33 9.52 1.97 -9.79
CA ARG A 33 10.05 3.19 -10.45
C ARG A 33 11.04 4.00 -9.60
N ASN A 34 10.84 4.04 -8.28
CA ASN A 34 11.67 4.82 -7.36
C ASN A 34 12.62 3.95 -6.55
N ILE A 35 12.74 2.67 -6.89
CA ILE A 35 13.64 1.72 -6.25
C ILE A 35 14.80 1.48 -7.20
N SER A 36 16.03 1.69 -6.74
CA SER A 36 17.22 1.34 -7.51
C SER A 36 18.29 0.74 -6.59
N PHE A 37 18.62 -0.50 -6.86
CA PHE A 37 19.71 -1.21 -6.23
C PHE A 37 21.09 -0.75 -6.76
N ASN A 38 21.08 0.06 -7.83
CA ASN A 38 22.28 0.72 -8.34
C ASN A 38 22.48 2.15 -7.80
N SER A 39 21.61 2.60 -6.89
CA SER A 39 21.69 3.94 -6.28
C SER A 39 23.02 4.18 -5.55
N ALA A 40 23.55 5.40 -5.64
CA ALA A 40 24.70 5.86 -4.87
C ALA A 40 24.45 5.89 -3.35
N ASN A 41 23.18 5.92 -2.92
CA ASN A 41 22.81 5.88 -1.51
C ASN A 41 23.17 4.55 -0.82
N LEU A 42 23.44 3.49 -1.60
CA LEU A 42 23.88 2.18 -1.09
C LEU A 42 25.39 2.10 -0.82
N GLY A 43 26.12 3.18 -1.07
CA GLY A 43 27.57 3.29 -0.86
C GLY A 43 28.39 3.18 -2.16
N GLU A 44 29.70 3.11 -2.00
CA GLU A 44 30.63 2.96 -3.12
C GLU A 44 30.42 1.63 -3.86
N PRO A 45 30.75 1.53 -5.16
CA PRO A 45 30.45 0.37 -6.00
C PRO A 45 30.90 -0.98 -5.39
N LYS A 46 32.06 -1.05 -4.79
CA LYS A 46 32.59 -2.28 -4.17
C LYS A 46 31.77 -2.69 -2.94
N GLU A 47 31.43 -1.73 -2.08
CA GLU A 47 30.65 -1.98 -0.87
C GLU A 47 29.21 -2.35 -1.22
N LYS A 48 28.60 -1.62 -2.16
CA LYS A 48 27.28 -1.90 -2.69
C LYS A 48 27.18 -3.33 -3.23
N ASN A 49 28.09 -3.72 -4.12
CA ASN A 49 28.11 -5.07 -4.67
C ASN A 49 28.32 -6.15 -3.59
N ALA A 50 29.14 -5.89 -2.58
CA ALA A 50 29.32 -6.83 -1.47
C ALA A 50 28.03 -7.02 -0.65
N ARG A 51 27.33 -5.92 -0.33
CA ARG A 51 26.04 -5.95 0.39
C ARG A 51 24.95 -6.69 -0.41
N LEU A 52 24.82 -6.36 -1.70
CA LEU A 52 23.83 -7.00 -2.58
C LEU A 52 24.13 -8.48 -2.80
N LYS A 53 25.43 -8.85 -2.91
CA LYS A 53 25.83 -10.27 -2.99
C LYS A 53 25.40 -11.03 -1.73
N ASN A 54 25.66 -10.48 -0.54
CA ASN A 54 25.26 -11.14 0.71
C ASN A 54 23.75 -11.29 0.78
N LEU A 55 22.99 -10.23 0.45
CA LEU A 55 21.54 -10.29 0.38
C LEU A 55 21.04 -11.41 -0.54
N LEU A 56 21.60 -11.51 -1.76
CA LEU A 56 21.21 -12.57 -2.71
C LEU A 56 21.58 -13.96 -2.19
N VAL A 57 22.70 -14.12 -1.49
CA VAL A 57 23.08 -15.40 -0.86
C VAL A 57 22.08 -15.77 0.23
N ASP A 58 21.75 -14.83 1.14
CA ASP A 58 20.80 -15.05 2.21
C ASP A 58 19.43 -15.48 1.65
N PHE A 59 18.94 -14.80 0.60
CA PHE A 59 17.69 -15.17 -0.05
C PHE A 59 17.77 -16.50 -0.81
N SER A 60 18.92 -16.85 -1.39
CA SER A 60 19.08 -18.12 -2.13
C SER A 60 19.02 -19.37 -1.24
N GLU A 61 19.17 -19.21 0.07
CA GLU A 61 19.04 -20.28 1.05
C GLU A 61 17.57 -20.51 1.49
N LEU A 62 16.65 -19.62 1.08
CA LEU A 62 15.23 -19.71 1.42
C LEU A 62 14.48 -20.48 0.33
N GLU A 63 13.73 -21.48 0.73
CA GLU A 63 12.81 -22.23 -0.14
C GLU A 63 11.45 -21.51 -0.19
N LEU A 64 11.35 -20.52 -1.11
CA LEU A 64 10.18 -19.63 -1.22
C LEU A 64 9.16 -20.07 -2.28
N ASP A 65 9.33 -21.24 -2.88
CA ASP A 65 8.37 -21.76 -3.84
C ASP A 65 7.11 -22.33 -3.12
N GLU A 66 5.97 -22.27 -3.80
CA GLU A 66 4.67 -22.66 -3.23
C GLU A 66 4.63 -24.08 -2.68
N SER A 67 5.47 -25.00 -3.19
CA SER A 67 5.51 -26.39 -2.76
C SER A 67 6.14 -26.59 -1.38
N HIS A 68 6.94 -25.64 -0.94
CA HIS A 68 7.65 -25.68 0.34
C HIS A 68 7.02 -24.76 1.42
N LEU A 69 6.08 -23.91 1.03
CA LEU A 69 5.39 -23.05 1.98
C LEU A 69 4.21 -23.75 2.64
N GLU A 70 4.09 -23.65 3.95
CA GLU A 70 2.97 -24.23 4.73
C GLU A 70 1.61 -23.66 4.30
N ASN A 71 1.59 -22.39 3.85
CA ASN A 71 0.43 -21.71 3.27
C ASN A 71 0.89 -20.53 2.41
N ASN A 72 0.02 -20.03 1.55
CA ASN A 72 0.32 -18.93 0.62
C ASN A 72 0.46 -17.56 1.33
N ASP A 73 0.05 -17.45 2.58
CA ASP A 73 0.12 -16.18 3.35
C ASP A 73 1.49 -15.94 3.98
N ILE A 74 2.37 -16.94 4.10
CA ILE A 74 3.66 -16.82 4.80
C ILE A 74 4.52 -15.70 4.24
N ILE A 75 4.63 -15.57 2.93
CA ILE A 75 5.43 -14.51 2.30
C ILE A 75 4.81 -13.14 2.59
N GLY A 76 3.50 -13.03 2.49
CA GLY A 76 2.78 -11.82 2.84
C GLY A 76 2.95 -11.43 4.32
N ASP A 77 2.87 -12.38 5.22
CA ASP A 77 3.07 -12.16 6.65
C ASP A 77 4.52 -11.77 6.97
N ALA A 78 5.51 -12.39 6.32
CA ALA A 78 6.92 -12.00 6.42
C ALA A 78 7.14 -10.55 5.92
N TYR A 79 6.51 -10.18 4.80
CA TYR A 79 6.54 -8.83 4.28
C TYR A 79 5.94 -7.83 5.28
N MET A 80 4.79 -8.14 5.86
CA MET A 80 4.15 -7.32 6.89
C MET A 80 5.03 -7.17 8.14
N TYR A 81 5.73 -8.22 8.55
CA TYR A 81 6.70 -8.15 9.63
C TYR A 81 7.83 -7.17 9.33
N LEU A 82 8.40 -7.22 8.12
CA LEU A 82 9.44 -6.28 7.68
C LEU A 82 8.92 -4.84 7.65
N VAL A 83 7.74 -4.59 7.08
CA VAL A 83 7.10 -3.27 7.06
C VAL A 83 6.91 -2.73 8.47
N SER A 84 6.43 -3.54 9.41
CA SER A 84 6.24 -3.14 10.82
C SER A 84 7.55 -2.84 11.53
N THR A 85 8.60 -3.61 11.26
CA THR A 85 9.94 -3.43 11.84
C THR A 85 10.56 -2.12 11.36
N PHE A 86 10.57 -1.87 10.04
CA PHE A 86 11.08 -0.61 9.48
C PHE A 86 10.26 0.61 9.91
N ALA A 87 8.95 0.45 10.07
CA ALA A 87 8.10 1.49 10.62
C ALA A 87 8.51 1.86 12.04
N SER A 88 8.78 0.88 12.88
CA SER A 88 9.22 1.08 14.28
C SER A 88 10.56 1.79 14.36
N GLU A 89 11.51 1.47 13.49
CA GLU A 89 12.84 2.08 13.43
C GLU A 89 12.81 3.52 12.89
N SER A 90 11.83 3.85 12.04
CA SER A 90 11.70 5.18 11.42
C SER A 90 11.15 6.27 12.38
N GLY A 91 10.78 5.91 13.61
CA GLY A 91 10.34 6.85 14.64
C GLY A 91 8.96 7.46 14.38
N LYS A 92 8.78 8.78 14.68
CA LYS A 92 7.47 9.45 14.62
C LYS A 92 6.72 9.37 13.29
N LYS A 93 7.42 9.13 12.18
CA LYS A 93 6.81 8.95 10.84
C LYS A 93 6.21 7.56 10.63
N ALA A 94 6.51 6.62 11.50
CA ALA A 94 6.04 5.23 11.38
C ALA A 94 4.52 5.10 11.47
N GLY A 95 3.88 5.89 12.31
CA GLY A 95 2.43 5.89 12.49
C GLY A 95 1.63 6.41 11.29
N GLU A 96 2.29 7.03 10.30
CA GLU A 96 1.62 7.58 9.12
C GLU A 96 1.32 6.52 8.05
N PHE A 97 1.98 5.36 8.07
CA PHE A 97 1.80 4.32 7.04
C PHE A 97 1.61 2.91 7.58
N PHE A 98 1.61 2.72 8.89
CA PHE A 98 1.42 1.42 9.50
C PHE A 98 0.46 1.48 10.69
N THR A 99 -0.60 0.69 10.64
CA THR A 99 -1.53 0.49 11.75
C THR A 99 -1.11 -0.76 12.55
N PRO A 100 -0.94 -0.69 13.88
CA PRO A 100 -0.59 -1.85 14.69
C PRO A 100 -1.49 -3.06 14.43
N ALA A 101 -0.91 -4.25 14.44
CA ALA A 101 -1.59 -5.48 14.03
C ALA A 101 -2.87 -5.76 14.84
N GLU A 102 -2.83 -5.51 16.15
CA GLU A 102 -3.94 -5.71 17.07
C GLU A 102 -5.09 -4.73 16.78
N VAL A 103 -4.74 -3.47 16.52
CA VAL A 103 -5.72 -2.42 16.16
C VAL A 103 -6.38 -2.75 14.82
N SER A 104 -5.59 -3.11 13.81
CA SER A 104 -6.09 -3.50 12.49
C SER A 104 -7.03 -4.71 12.60
N THR A 105 -6.68 -5.70 13.42
CA THR A 105 -7.50 -6.89 13.66
C THR A 105 -8.82 -6.53 14.34
N LEU A 106 -8.78 -5.67 15.35
CA LEU A 106 -9.98 -5.19 16.04
C LEU A 106 -10.90 -4.44 15.07
N LEU A 107 -10.37 -3.50 14.33
CA LEU A 107 -11.13 -2.72 13.35
C LEU A 107 -11.76 -3.64 12.29
N ALA A 108 -10.99 -4.57 11.72
CA ALA A 108 -11.50 -5.53 10.74
C ALA A 108 -12.69 -6.34 11.29
N LYS A 109 -12.57 -6.88 12.52
CA LYS A 109 -13.66 -7.62 13.19
C LYS A 109 -14.91 -6.77 13.46
N LEU A 110 -14.74 -5.48 13.73
CA LEU A 110 -15.86 -4.56 13.97
C LEU A 110 -16.66 -4.26 12.69
N THR A 111 -16.04 -4.33 11.51
CA THR A 111 -16.73 -4.07 10.24
C THR A 111 -17.79 -5.10 9.92
N LYS A 112 -17.57 -6.36 10.30
CA LYS A 112 -18.46 -7.50 9.99
C LYS A 112 -18.79 -7.57 8.49
N SER A 113 -17.79 -7.32 7.64
CA SER A 113 -17.95 -7.35 6.19
C SER A 113 -18.49 -8.70 5.72
N LYS A 114 -19.43 -8.67 4.79
CA LYS A 114 -20.11 -9.86 4.28
C LYS A 114 -19.49 -10.34 2.97
N PRO A 115 -19.68 -11.59 2.59
CA PRO A 115 -19.35 -12.06 1.24
C PRO A 115 -19.96 -11.15 0.15
N GLY A 116 -19.16 -10.80 -0.86
CA GLY A 116 -19.52 -9.86 -1.92
C GLY A 116 -19.25 -8.39 -1.60
N ALA A 117 -18.77 -8.06 -0.39
CA ALA A 117 -18.55 -6.68 0.02
C ALA A 117 -17.44 -6.00 -0.77
N ARG A 118 -17.68 -4.73 -1.10
CA ARG A 118 -16.69 -3.77 -1.56
C ARG A 118 -16.13 -3.05 -0.34
N ILE A 119 -14.85 -3.27 -0.01
CA ILE A 119 -14.18 -2.75 1.17
C ILE A 119 -13.20 -1.67 0.75
N CYS A 120 -13.27 -0.50 1.35
CA CYS A 120 -12.42 0.64 1.00
C CYS A 120 -11.66 1.19 2.21
N ASP A 121 -10.39 1.53 1.97
CA ASP A 121 -9.58 2.38 2.85
C ASP A 121 -9.11 3.61 2.06
N PRO A 122 -9.64 4.81 2.32
CA PRO A 122 -9.28 6.04 1.61
C PRO A 122 -7.90 6.58 1.97
N THR A 123 -7.21 5.98 2.96
CA THR A 123 -5.87 6.36 3.45
C THR A 123 -5.06 5.11 3.77
N CYS A 124 -4.98 4.20 2.77
CA CYS A 124 -4.68 2.79 3.03
C CYS A 124 -3.26 2.50 3.54
N GLY A 125 -2.35 3.47 3.50
CA GLY A 125 -0.99 3.25 3.95
C GLY A 125 -0.36 2.07 3.22
N SER A 126 0.21 1.12 3.96
CA SER A 126 0.75 -0.14 3.43
C SER A 126 -0.32 -1.19 3.06
N GLY A 127 -1.60 -0.88 3.17
CA GLY A 127 -2.71 -1.79 2.86
C GLY A 127 -3.02 -2.84 3.92
N SER A 128 -2.32 -2.83 5.05
CA SER A 128 -2.45 -3.87 6.09
C SER A 128 -3.87 -3.97 6.68
N LEU A 129 -4.55 -2.84 6.84
CA LEU A 129 -5.91 -2.79 7.35
C LEU A 129 -6.91 -3.40 6.36
N LEU A 130 -6.75 -3.10 5.06
CA LEU A 130 -7.56 -3.69 3.98
C LEU A 130 -7.39 -5.21 3.92
N ILE A 131 -6.16 -5.70 3.98
CA ILE A 131 -5.87 -7.15 3.96
C ILE A 131 -6.57 -7.86 5.10
N LYS A 132 -6.48 -7.32 6.32
CA LYS A 132 -7.16 -7.90 7.49
C LYS A 132 -8.68 -7.85 7.36
N ALA A 133 -9.22 -6.76 6.84
CA ALA A 133 -10.67 -6.64 6.60
C ALA A 133 -11.16 -7.64 5.54
N GLY A 134 -10.38 -7.88 4.48
CA GLY A 134 -10.67 -8.90 3.48
C GLY A 134 -10.62 -10.31 4.06
N LYS A 135 -9.55 -10.66 4.78
CA LYS A 135 -9.41 -11.97 5.45
C LYS A 135 -10.54 -12.24 6.44
N GLU A 136 -11.07 -11.23 7.14
CA GLU A 136 -12.18 -11.38 8.09
C GLU A 136 -13.50 -11.77 7.43
N VAL A 137 -13.68 -11.58 6.11
CA VAL A 137 -14.86 -12.06 5.36
C VAL A 137 -14.94 -13.59 5.38
N GLY A 138 -13.81 -14.29 5.55
CA GLY A 138 -13.73 -15.73 5.69
C GLY A 138 -13.82 -16.52 4.37
N ASN A 139 -13.84 -15.83 3.23
CA ASN A 139 -13.73 -16.41 1.89
C ASN A 139 -13.20 -15.35 0.93
N ASN A 140 -12.92 -15.73 -0.34
CA ASN A 140 -12.34 -14.84 -1.35
C ASN A 140 -13.41 -14.02 -2.14
N ASN A 141 -14.66 -13.99 -1.69
CA ASN A 141 -15.71 -13.21 -2.34
C ASN A 141 -15.80 -11.81 -1.70
N PHE A 142 -14.88 -10.94 -2.06
CA PHE A 142 -14.85 -9.53 -1.72
C PHE A 142 -13.97 -8.76 -2.71
N SER A 143 -14.01 -7.43 -2.67
CA SER A 143 -13.14 -6.56 -3.46
C SER A 143 -12.54 -5.49 -2.58
N LEU A 144 -11.23 -5.27 -2.72
CA LEU A 144 -10.45 -4.30 -1.96
C LEU A 144 -10.17 -3.05 -2.78
N TYR A 145 -10.38 -1.90 -2.19
CA TYR A 145 -10.13 -0.60 -2.78
C TYR A 145 -9.36 0.27 -1.80
N GLY A 146 -8.32 0.93 -2.28
CA GLY A 146 -7.53 1.82 -1.45
C GLY A 146 -7.06 3.05 -2.21
N GLN A 147 -6.75 4.11 -1.48
CA GLN A 147 -6.05 5.26 -2.03
C GLN A 147 -4.98 5.72 -1.04
N GLU A 148 -3.78 6.05 -1.56
CA GLU A 148 -2.62 6.47 -0.78
C GLU A 148 -1.93 7.64 -1.46
N VAL A 149 -1.64 8.70 -0.71
CA VAL A 149 -1.04 9.92 -1.23
C VAL A 149 0.47 9.81 -1.43
N ASN A 150 1.15 9.02 -0.59
CA ASN A 150 2.59 8.82 -0.68
C ASN A 150 2.91 7.71 -1.67
N GLY A 151 3.66 8.04 -2.75
CA GLY A 151 3.97 7.08 -3.81
C GLY A 151 4.81 5.88 -3.35
N SER A 152 5.74 6.07 -2.40
CA SER A 152 6.51 4.94 -1.84
C SER A 152 5.63 4.03 -1.00
N THR A 153 4.74 4.59 -0.20
CA THR A 153 3.77 3.82 0.61
C THR A 153 2.74 3.13 -0.26
N TRP A 154 2.28 3.78 -1.35
CA TRP A 154 1.45 3.15 -2.36
C TRP A 154 2.11 1.91 -2.98
N ALA A 155 3.40 2.00 -3.34
CA ALA A 155 4.15 0.86 -3.86
C ALA A 155 4.24 -0.29 -2.84
N LEU A 156 4.45 0.02 -1.55
CA LEU A 156 4.39 -0.96 -0.47
C LEU A 156 3.01 -1.62 -0.38
N ALA A 157 1.92 -0.85 -0.50
CA ALA A 157 0.57 -1.38 -0.48
C ALA A 157 0.30 -2.32 -1.66
N MET A 158 0.70 -1.94 -2.87
CA MET A 158 0.57 -2.79 -4.06
C MET A 158 1.30 -4.11 -3.88
N MET A 159 2.57 -4.07 -3.43
CA MET A 159 3.36 -5.27 -3.16
C MET A 159 2.72 -6.15 -2.10
N ASN A 160 2.18 -5.53 -1.04
CA ASN A 160 1.49 -6.23 0.03
C ASN A 160 0.23 -6.97 -0.48
N MET A 161 -0.54 -6.35 -1.38
CA MET A 161 -1.70 -7.01 -2.01
C MET A 161 -1.27 -8.24 -2.82
N PHE A 162 -0.22 -8.12 -3.66
CA PHE A 162 0.29 -9.25 -4.44
C PHE A 162 0.77 -10.41 -3.57
N LEU A 163 1.58 -10.12 -2.55
CA LEU A 163 2.15 -11.14 -1.67
C LEU A 163 1.09 -11.87 -0.81
N HIS A 164 -0.09 -11.27 -0.66
CA HIS A 164 -1.24 -11.90 -0.02
C HIS A 164 -2.25 -12.50 -1.01
N GLY A 165 -1.94 -12.54 -2.31
CA GLY A 165 -2.81 -13.10 -3.34
C GLY A 165 -4.04 -12.24 -3.69
N PHE A 166 -4.06 -10.96 -3.31
CA PHE A 166 -5.13 -10.01 -3.64
C PHE A 166 -4.78 -9.17 -4.88
N ASP A 167 -4.39 -9.84 -5.95
CA ASP A 167 -3.92 -9.24 -7.20
C ASP A 167 -5.00 -8.45 -7.97
N ASN A 168 -6.27 -8.58 -7.56
CA ASN A 168 -7.40 -7.82 -8.06
C ASN A 168 -7.76 -6.58 -7.22
N ALA A 169 -6.98 -6.29 -6.16
CA ALA A 169 -7.17 -5.09 -5.36
C ALA A 169 -6.90 -3.82 -6.19
N VAL A 170 -7.75 -2.82 -6.01
CA VAL A 170 -7.64 -1.53 -6.71
C VAL A 170 -7.05 -0.50 -5.77
N ILE A 171 -5.74 -0.32 -5.81
CA ILE A 171 -5.03 0.66 -4.98
C ILE A 171 -4.57 1.83 -5.85
N ARG A 172 -5.06 3.03 -5.57
CA ARG A 172 -4.79 4.24 -6.35
C ARG A 172 -3.78 5.14 -5.65
N TRP A 173 -2.85 5.69 -6.42
CA TRP A 173 -1.94 6.72 -5.94
C TRP A 173 -2.55 8.11 -6.11
N GLY A 174 -2.66 8.85 -5.02
CA GLY A 174 -3.15 10.23 -5.04
C GLY A 174 -3.79 10.68 -3.73
N ASP A 175 -3.99 11.98 -3.62
CA ASP A 175 -4.64 12.62 -2.47
C ASP A 175 -6.15 12.40 -2.53
N THR A 176 -6.68 11.66 -1.57
CA THR A 176 -8.12 11.32 -1.49
C THR A 176 -9.01 12.55 -1.33
N LEU A 177 -8.53 13.56 -0.60
CA LEU A 177 -9.32 14.76 -0.35
C LEU A 177 -9.34 15.70 -1.55
N ARG A 178 -8.18 15.92 -2.20
CA ARG A 178 -8.06 16.86 -3.33
C ARG A 178 -8.30 16.21 -4.69
N ASN A 179 -7.96 14.92 -4.81
CA ASN A 179 -8.03 14.20 -6.09
C ASN A 179 -8.48 12.75 -5.89
N PRO A 180 -9.77 12.54 -5.54
CA PRO A 180 -10.30 11.19 -5.37
C PRO A 180 -10.22 10.41 -6.69
N LYS A 181 -9.62 9.22 -6.64
CA LYS A 181 -9.37 8.35 -7.81
C LYS A 181 -10.35 7.17 -7.91
N LEU A 182 -10.99 6.79 -6.82
CA LEU A 182 -11.94 5.69 -6.81
C LEU A 182 -13.30 6.18 -7.35
N LYS A 183 -13.45 6.08 -8.68
CA LYS A 183 -14.62 6.59 -9.42
C LYS A 183 -15.16 5.55 -10.38
N GLU A 184 -16.45 5.62 -10.63
CA GLU A 184 -17.22 4.94 -11.68
C GLU A 184 -18.01 5.99 -12.44
N ASP A 185 -17.85 6.10 -13.75
CA ASP A 185 -18.57 7.05 -14.62
C ASP A 185 -18.60 8.49 -14.04
N ASP A 186 -17.47 9.04 -13.71
CA ASP A 186 -17.27 10.37 -13.11
C ASP A 186 -17.91 10.58 -11.72
N LYS A 187 -18.48 9.55 -11.12
CA LYS A 187 -19.00 9.57 -9.76
C LYS A 187 -18.07 8.84 -8.81
N LEU A 188 -18.05 9.28 -7.56
CA LEU A 188 -17.35 8.54 -6.53
C LEU A 188 -17.97 7.15 -6.36
N MET A 189 -17.12 6.13 -6.29
CA MET A 189 -17.52 4.77 -5.94
C MET A 189 -18.17 4.75 -4.56
N LYS A 190 -19.09 3.81 -4.37
CA LYS A 190 -19.69 3.51 -3.08
C LYS A 190 -19.27 2.14 -2.61
N PHE A 191 -19.08 2.01 -1.32
CA PHE A 191 -18.54 0.82 -0.68
C PHE A 191 -19.48 0.32 0.42
N ASP A 192 -19.51 -0.99 0.63
CA ASP A 192 -20.30 -1.62 1.70
C ASP A 192 -19.62 -1.42 3.06
N THR A 193 -18.28 -1.38 3.05
CA THR A 193 -17.45 -1.12 4.23
C THR A 193 -16.41 -0.07 3.90
N VAL A 194 -16.29 0.94 4.76
CA VAL A 194 -15.16 1.88 4.76
C VAL A 194 -14.42 1.72 6.09
N ILE A 195 -13.14 1.48 6.03
CA ILE A 195 -12.27 1.26 7.17
C ILE A 195 -11.00 2.08 6.98
N ALA A 196 -10.61 2.88 7.96
CA ALA A 196 -9.46 3.76 7.82
C ALA A 196 -8.77 4.04 9.15
N ASN A 197 -7.47 4.31 9.07
CA ASN A 197 -6.69 5.01 10.08
C ASN A 197 -6.11 6.27 9.41
N PRO A 198 -6.87 7.38 9.31
CA PRO A 198 -6.42 8.57 8.61
C PRO A 198 -5.33 9.31 9.39
N PRO A 199 -4.54 10.18 8.73
CA PRO A 199 -3.51 10.97 9.40
C PRO A 199 -4.14 11.91 10.42
N PHE A 200 -3.53 11.99 11.62
CA PHE A 200 -4.01 12.83 12.70
C PHE A 200 -3.54 14.27 12.56
N SER A 201 -4.41 15.22 12.88
CA SER A 201 -4.09 16.67 12.92
C SER A 201 -3.48 17.17 11.59
N LEU A 202 -4.02 16.72 10.48
CA LEU A 202 -3.52 17.06 9.15
C LEU A 202 -3.78 18.54 8.85
N ASP A 203 -2.69 19.29 8.73
CA ASP A 203 -2.72 20.70 8.29
C ASP A 203 -2.78 20.81 6.77
N LYS A 204 -3.34 21.91 6.27
CA LYS A 204 -3.33 22.29 4.84
C LYS A 204 -3.90 21.20 3.91
N TRP A 205 -4.89 20.46 4.38
CA TRP A 205 -5.51 19.35 3.67
C TRP A 205 -6.39 19.77 2.47
N GLY A 206 -6.50 21.07 2.17
CA GLY A 206 -7.32 21.58 1.06
C GLY A 206 -8.70 22.08 1.50
N ALA A 207 -8.83 22.59 2.73
CA ALA A 207 -10.11 23.09 3.27
C ALA A 207 -10.74 24.18 2.41
N GLU A 208 -9.96 25.00 1.71
CA GLU A 208 -10.47 26.07 0.82
C GLU A 208 -11.08 25.47 -0.46
N GLU A 209 -10.45 24.46 -1.03
CA GLU A 209 -10.93 23.74 -2.20
C GLU A 209 -12.15 22.87 -1.84
N ALA A 210 -12.19 22.32 -0.63
CA ALA A 210 -13.28 21.47 -0.13
C ALA A 210 -14.63 22.20 -0.07
N ALA A 211 -14.63 23.53 0.10
CA ALA A 211 -15.85 24.34 0.05
C ALA A 211 -16.51 24.31 -1.34
N HIS A 212 -15.76 23.97 -2.38
CA HIS A 212 -16.19 23.88 -3.78
C HIS A 212 -16.07 22.45 -4.34
N ASP A 213 -16.13 21.45 -3.47
CA ASP A 213 -15.99 20.04 -3.85
C ASP A 213 -17.04 19.61 -4.88
N SER A 214 -16.59 19.21 -6.07
CA SER A 214 -17.46 18.80 -7.17
C SER A 214 -18.32 17.56 -6.88
N TYR A 215 -17.97 16.78 -5.86
CA TYR A 215 -18.68 15.58 -5.43
C TYR A 215 -19.61 15.83 -4.24
N ASN A 216 -19.67 17.09 -3.74
CA ASN A 216 -20.50 17.48 -2.59
C ASN A 216 -20.26 16.63 -1.34
N ARG A 217 -19.00 16.21 -1.10
CA ARG A 217 -18.63 15.39 0.08
C ARG A 217 -18.80 16.15 1.39
N PHE A 218 -18.56 17.45 1.36
CA PHE A 218 -18.57 18.33 2.53
C PHE A 218 -19.90 19.06 2.76
N TRP A 219 -21.01 18.49 2.32
CA TRP A 219 -22.35 19.09 2.46
C TRP A 219 -22.78 19.34 3.92
N ARG A 220 -22.17 18.63 4.88
CA ARG A 220 -22.39 18.81 6.32
C ARG A 220 -21.56 19.95 6.92
N GLY A 221 -20.66 20.53 6.17
CA GLY A 221 -19.68 21.52 6.59
C GLY A 221 -18.26 21.09 6.32
N VAL A 222 -17.37 22.08 6.12
CA VAL A 222 -15.94 21.86 5.89
C VAL A 222 -15.22 21.85 7.24
N PRO A 223 -14.42 20.82 7.56
CA PRO A 223 -13.61 20.79 8.77
C PRO A 223 -12.60 21.94 8.85
N PRO A 224 -12.11 22.29 10.06
CA PRO A 224 -11.09 23.31 10.22
C PRO A 224 -9.80 22.99 9.44
N LYS A 225 -9.08 24.03 8.98
CA LYS A 225 -7.86 23.90 8.18
C LYS A 225 -6.76 23.05 8.84
N SER A 226 -6.72 23.00 10.16
CA SER A 226 -5.73 22.28 10.96
C SER A 226 -6.21 20.92 11.48
N GLN A 227 -7.36 20.43 11.02
CA GLN A 227 -7.97 19.18 11.51
C GLN A 227 -8.57 18.40 10.35
N GLY A 228 -7.73 18.06 9.36
CA GLY A 228 -8.11 17.30 8.16
C GLY A 228 -8.54 15.86 8.43
N ASP A 229 -8.26 15.32 9.60
CA ASP A 229 -8.75 14.02 10.09
C ASP A 229 -10.29 13.91 10.07
N TRP A 230 -11.01 15.00 10.17
CA TRP A 230 -12.47 15.05 10.02
C TRP A 230 -12.96 15.14 8.57
N ALA A 231 -12.05 15.21 7.62
CA ALA A 231 -12.39 15.33 6.19
C ALA A 231 -12.44 13.97 5.46
N PHE A 232 -11.87 12.92 6.07
CA PHE A 232 -11.87 11.54 5.55
C PHE A 232 -13.14 10.77 5.85
#